data_3a0c4a1835e473f36c7608659943e4ec
#
_entry.id   3a0c4a1835e473f36c7608659943e4ec
#
_cell.length_a   1.000
_cell.length_b   1.000
_cell.length_c   1.000
_cell.angle_alpha   90.00
_cell.angle_beta   90.00
_cell.angle_gamma   90.00
#
_symmetry.space_group_name_H-M   'P 1'
#
loop_
_entity.id
_entity.type
_entity.pdbx_description
1 polymer ?
#
loop_
_entity_poly.entity_id
_entity_poly.type
_entity_poly.pdbx_seq_one_letter_code
_entity_poly.pdbx_strand_id
1 'polypeptide(L)' 'MINWVLILIVYWNGNVMTTGDGVFDDIMACFEARDRLVNQIGGRDGIPPNNMQAICIANDTSAGMPTFPM' A
#
# COMPACT_ATOMS: atom_id res chain seq x y z
N MET A 1 10.97 -15.85 -1.66
CA MET A 1 10.16 -15.44 -0.50
C MET A 1 9.30 -14.24 -0.89
N ILE A 2 8.03 -14.27 -0.52
CA ILE A 2 7.11 -13.19 -0.89
C ILE A 2 6.97 -12.24 0.28
N ASN A 3 7.25 -10.96 0.03
CA ASN A 3 7.00 -9.88 0.97
C ASN A 3 5.80 -9.06 0.49
N TRP A 4 5.18 -8.34 1.40
CA TRP A 4 4.08 -7.43 1.09
C TRP A 4 4.51 -6.01 1.36
N VAL A 5 4.34 -5.14 0.39
CA VAL A 5 4.71 -3.73 0.50
C VAL A 5 3.44 -2.90 0.61
N LEU A 6 3.39 -2.06 1.64
CA LEU A 6 2.29 -1.11 1.82
C LEU A 6 2.67 0.18 1.11
N ILE A 7 1.82 0.60 0.17
CA ILE A 7 2.04 1.81 -0.62
C ILE A 7 0.88 2.76 -0.43
N LEU A 8 1.21 4.00 -0.11
CA LEU A 8 0.25 5.09 -0.05
C LEU A 8 0.32 5.88 -1.36
N ILE A 9 -0.83 6.09 -1.98
CA ILE A 9 -0.96 6.85 -3.23
C ILE A 9 -1.76 8.11 -2.91
N VAL A 10 -1.21 9.27 -3.27
CA VAL A 10 -1.83 10.57 -3.04
C VAL A 10 -2.03 11.28 -4.37
N TYR A 11 -3.24 11.75 -4.61
CA TYR A 11 -3.60 12.55 -5.77
C TYR A 11 -3.71 14.02 -5.35
N TRP A 12 -2.92 14.87 -5.98
CA TRP A 12 -2.92 16.29 -5.62
C TRP A 12 -2.70 17.14 -6.87
N ASN A 13 -3.64 18.03 -7.17
CA ASN A 13 -3.54 18.97 -8.31
C ASN A 13 -3.20 18.29 -9.64
N GLY A 14 -3.78 17.12 -9.89
CA GLY A 14 -3.50 16.36 -11.10
C GLY A 14 -2.22 15.56 -11.07
N ASN A 15 -1.48 15.60 -9.97
CA ASN A 15 -0.27 14.82 -9.78
C ASN A 15 -0.56 13.59 -8.91
N VAL A 16 0.18 12.51 -9.17
CA VAL A 16 0.10 11.30 -8.37
C VAL A 16 1.44 11.09 -7.68
N MET A 17 1.39 10.94 -6.36
CA MET A 17 2.59 10.65 -5.56
C MET A 17 2.41 9.32 -4.87
N THR A 18 3.47 8.53 -4.84
CA THR A 18 3.48 7.24 -4.17
C THR A 18 4.56 7.20 -3.11
N THR A 19 4.25 6.58 -1.97
CA THR A 19 5.19 6.45 -0.86
C THR A 19 5.10 5.04 -0.31
N GLY A 20 6.24 4.38 -0.15
CA GLY A 20 6.30 3.09 0.52
C GLY A 20 6.29 3.29 2.03
N ASP A 21 5.35 2.65 2.71
CA ASP A 21 5.16 2.82 4.15
C ASP A 21 5.61 1.63 4.99
N GLY A 22 6.00 0.53 4.35
CA GLY A 22 6.49 -0.60 5.10
C GLY A 22 6.54 -1.86 4.28
N VAL A 23 7.30 -2.82 4.78
CA VAL A 23 7.45 -4.15 4.18
C VAL A 23 7.04 -5.16 5.24
N PHE A 24 6.21 -6.13 4.86
CA PHE A 24 5.66 -7.12 5.78
C PHE A 24 5.84 -8.51 5.20
N ASP A 25 6.11 -9.49 6.05
CA ASP A 25 6.25 -10.87 5.64
C ASP A 25 4.91 -11.57 5.43
N ASP A 26 3.84 -11.00 5.98
CA ASP A 26 2.51 -11.60 5.97
C ASP A 26 1.50 -10.58 5.45
N ILE A 27 0.59 -11.06 4.60
CA ILE A 27 -0.45 -10.20 4.03
C ILE A 27 -1.36 -9.62 5.12
N MET A 28 -1.64 -10.38 6.18
CA MET A 28 -2.49 -9.89 7.26
C MET A 28 -1.82 -8.76 8.01
N ALA A 29 -0.51 -8.84 8.23
CA ALA A 29 0.24 -7.74 8.84
C ALA A 29 0.18 -6.49 7.98
N CYS A 30 0.27 -6.65 6.66
CA CYS A 30 0.17 -5.53 5.73
C CYS A 30 -1.21 -4.88 5.80
N PHE A 31 -2.28 -5.69 5.83
CA PHE A 31 -3.64 -5.16 5.93
C PHE A 31 -3.89 -4.43 7.25
N GLU A 32 -3.37 -4.95 8.35
CA GLU A 32 -3.47 -4.26 9.64
C GLU A 32 -2.77 -2.91 9.60
N ALA A 33 -1.57 -2.87 9.04
CA ALA A 33 -0.84 -1.61 8.89
C ALA A 33 -1.57 -0.66 7.95
N ARG A 34 -2.19 -1.19 6.90
CA ARG A 34 -2.99 -0.40 5.98
C ARG A 34 -4.16 0.26 6.70
N ASP A 35 -4.88 -0.50 7.53
CA ASP A 35 -6.01 0.04 8.27
C ASP A 35 -5.58 1.16 9.23
N ARG A 36 -4.45 0.98 9.91
CA ARG A 36 -3.90 2.02 10.79
C ARG A 36 -3.54 3.27 9.98
N LEU A 37 -2.90 3.09 8.84
CA LEU A 37 -2.52 4.19 7.98
C LEU A 37 -3.76 4.94 7.50
N VAL A 38 -4.78 4.23 7.05
CA VAL A 38 -6.02 4.84 6.58
C VAL A 38 -6.65 5.69 7.69
N ASN A 39 -6.68 5.18 8.92
CA ASN A 39 -7.22 5.93 10.06
C ASN A 39 -6.39 7.18 10.36
N GLN A 40 -5.06 7.09 10.23
CA GLN A 40 -4.17 8.22 10.49
C GLN A 40 -4.33 9.35 9.48
N ILE A 41 -4.62 9.01 8.23
CA ILE A 41 -4.77 10.01 7.17
C ILE A 41 -6.19 10.52 7.01
N GLY A 42 -7.08 10.18 7.93
CA GLY A 42 -8.44 10.69 7.95
C GLY A 42 -9.49 9.81 7.33
N GLY A 43 -9.16 8.55 7.02
CA GLY A 43 -10.12 7.58 6.50
C GLY A 43 -10.97 6.97 7.60
N ARG A 44 -11.97 6.19 7.18
CA ARG A 44 -12.89 5.48 8.08
C ARG A 44 -13.11 4.06 7.58
N ASP A 45 -13.17 3.10 8.51
CA ASP A 45 -13.58 1.72 8.24
C ASP A 45 -12.79 1.08 7.09
N GLY A 46 -11.50 1.38 7.03
CA GLY A 46 -10.64 0.86 5.98
C GLY A 46 -10.79 1.58 4.64
N ILE A 47 -11.55 2.67 4.60
CA ILE A 47 -11.77 3.46 3.38
C ILE A 47 -10.93 4.73 3.48
N PRO A 48 -9.95 4.93 2.57
CA PRO A 48 -9.12 6.14 2.61
C PRO A 48 -9.89 7.37 2.12
N PRO A 49 -9.37 8.58 2.40
CA PRO A 49 -9.95 9.81 1.85
C PRO A 49 -9.97 9.79 0.32
N ASN A 50 -10.81 10.64 -0.27
CA ASN A 50 -11.04 10.66 -1.71
C ASN A 50 -9.79 10.87 -2.56
N ASN A 51 -8.80 11.58 -2.03
CA ASN A 51 -7.58 11.89 -2.77
C ASN A 51 -6.42 10.96 -2.40
N MET A 52 -6.70 9.87 -1.70
CA MET A 52 -5.65 8.96 -1.23
C MET A 52 -6.09 7.51 -1.38
N GLN A 53 -5.12 6.62 -1.55
CA GLN A 53 -5.32 5.18 -1.54
C GLN A 53 -4.16 4.52 -0.82
N ALA A 54 -4.46 3.42 -0.14
CA ALA A 54 -3.44 2.59 0.48
C ALA A 54 -3.62 1.16 -0.02
N ILE A 55 -2.56 0.57 -0.56
CA ILE A 55 -2.61 -0.77 -1.14
C ILE A 55 -1.48 -1.63 -0.63
N CYS A 56 -1.72 -2.94 -0.58
CA CYS A 56 -0.69 -3.93 -0.29
C CYS A 56 -0.35 -4.67 -1.57
N ILE A 57 0.92 -4.65 -1.94
CA ILE A 57 1.41 -5.28 -3.17
C ILE A 57 2.36 -6.40 -2.80
N ALA A 58 2.17 -7.57 -3.43
CA ALA A 58 3.09 -8.67 -3.28
C ALA A 58 4.38 -8.37 -4.03
N ASN A 59 5.50 -8.57 -3.35
CA ASN A 59 6.83 -8.44 -3.93
C ASN A 59 7.56 -9.76 -3.76
N ASP A 60 7.77 -10.47 -4.86
CA ASP A 60 8.48 -11.76 -4.83
C ASP A 60 9.94 -11.52 -5.16
N THR A 61 10.76 -11.50 -4.11
CA THR A 61 12.19 -11.26 -4.27
C THR A 61 12.92 -12.45 -4.85
N SER A 62 12.34 -13.63 -4.80
CA SER A 62 12.99 -14.82 -5.37
C SER A 62 12.94 -14.82 -6.90
N ALA A 63 11.99 -14.11 -7.49
CA ALA A 63 11.88 -13.99 -8.94
C ALA A 63 12.76 -12.86 -9.50
N GLY A 64 13.36 -12.05 -8.63
CA GLY A 64 14.25 -10.96 -9.02
C GLY A 64 13.57 -9.72 -9.52
N MET A 65 12.44 -9.83 -10.18
CA MET A 65 11.69 -8.67 -10.67
C MET A 65 10.21 -8.86 -10.43
N PRO A 66 9.52 -7.82 -9.96
CA PRO A 66 8.07 -7.89 -9.85
C PRO A 66 7.46 -7.96 -11.24
N THR A 67 6.52 -8.87 -11.41
CA THR A 67 5.73 -8.93 -12.64
C THR A 67 4.43 -8.19 -12.41
N PHE A 68 4.20 -7.18 -13.22
CA PHE A 68 2.94 -6.46 -13.17
C PHE A 68 2.02 -7.02 -14.23
N PRO A 69 0.81 -7.44 -13.87
CA PRO A 69 -0.16 -7.79 -14.89
C PRO A 69 -0.49 -6.54 -15.70
N MET A 70 -0.38 -6.68 -16.95
CA MET A 70 -0.68 -5.59 -17.87
C MET A 70 -2.15 -5.55 -18.20
#